data_c191fc4d7b8928f4f8f85b129c703448
#
_entry.id   c191fc4d7b8928f4f8f85b129c703448
#
_cell.length_a   1.000
_cell.length_b   1.000
_cell.length_c   1.000
_cell.angle_alpha   90.00
_cell.angle_beta   90.00
_cell.angle_gamma   90.00
#
_symmetry.space_group_name_H-M   'P 1'
#
loop_
_entity.id
_entity.type
_entity.pdbx_description
1 polymer ?
#
loop_
_entity_poly.entity_id
_entity_poly.type
_entity_poly.pdbx_seq_one_letter_code
_entity_poly.pdbx_strand_id
1 'polypeptide(L)'
;VGGIAGYSKAMEMWKINKTVEGYSYLTQGLMEHIDKLRTLQPNNDGTKYYLGDTIKELNLVPEGWSLQSGRLFTTSGSVATVFSRNNRLVYDVELGNYHYDDNIIISDSFSTKLCQELMNKFAKPLHSSLQYAWIFKTQSTVKYYYGDSLCSNRNNCIINMTLSDIQNACNSCITNNEFCLLVFEF
;
A
#
# COMPACT_ATOMS: atom_id res chain seq x y z
N VAL A 1 26.67 11.77 -20.13
CA VAL A 1 26.35 11.86 -18.70
C VAL A 1 24.84 11.99 -18.47
N GLY A 2 24.12 12.83 -19.25
CA GLY A 2 22.67 13.00 -19.10
C GLY A 2 21.84 11.76 -19.48
N GLY A 3 22.32 10.89 -20.38
CA GLY A 3 21.62 9.70 -20.84
C GLY A 3 21.50 8.60 -19.77
N ILE A 4 22.51 8.41 -18.92
CA ILE A 4 22.50 7.40 -17.85
C ILE A 4 21.55 7.80 -16.73
N ALA A 5 21.55 9.07 -16.32
CA ALA A 5 20.63 9.59 -15.31
C ALA A 5 19.17 9.52 -15.77
N GLY A 6 18.91 9.85 -17.06
CA GLY A 6 17.58 9.74 -17.66
C GLY A 6 17.08 8.29 -17.74
N TYR A 7 17.96 7.34 -18.09
CA TYR A 7 17.64 5.91 -18.12
C TYR A 7 17.30 5.38 -16.73
N SER A 8 18.11 5.70 -15.71
CA SER A 8 17.84 5.28 -14.32
C SER A 8 16.50 5.78 -13.81
N LYS A 9 16.17 7.05 -14.10
CA LYS A 9 14.87 7.64 -13.73
C LYS A 9 13.70 6.99 -14.46
N ALA A 10 13.86 6.68 -15.75
CA ALA A 10 12.86 5.96 -16.53
C ALA A 10 12.62 4.55 -15.99
N MET A 11 13.68 3.82 -15.62
CA MET A 11 13.57 2.48 -15.02
C MET A 11 12.91 2.52 -13.65
N GLU A 12 13.20 3.51 -12.82
CA GLU A 12 12.56 3.72 -11.54
C GLU A 12 11.04 3.92 -11.71
N MET A 13 10.64 4.79 -12.64
CA MET A 13 9.22 5.02 -12.96
C MET A 13 8.54 3.78 -13.52
N TRP A 14 9.23 3.03 -14.36
CA TRP A 14 8.69 1.78 -14.88
C TRP A 14 8.40 0.78 -13.75
N LYS A 15 9.34 0.60 -12.81
CA LYS A 15 9.16 -0.28 -11.65
C LYS A 15 7.98 0.17 -10.78
N ILE A 16 7.84 1.46 -10.54
CA ILE A 16 6.72 2.02 -9.77
C ILE A 16 5.40 1.73 -10.49
N ASN A 17 5.32 2.02 -11.78
CA ASN A 17 4.12 1.79 -12.57
C ASN A 17 3.72 0.30 -12.59
N LYS A 18 4.68 -0.60 -12.77
CA LYS A 18 4.44 -2.05 -12.69
C LYS A 18 3.96 -2.49 -11.31
N THR A 19 4.47 -1.90 -10.25
CA THR A 19 4.02 -2.17 -8.89
C THR A 19 2.57 -1.72 -8.69
N VAL A 20 2.20 -0.53 -9.15
CA VAL A 20 0.81 -0.03 -9.10
C VAL A 20 -0.14 -0.91 -9.90
N GLU A 21 0.25 -1.32 -11.11
CA GLU A 21 -0.51 -2.28 -11.93
C GLU A 21 -0.72 -3.61 -11.19
N GLY A 22 0.33 -4.10 -10.51
CA GLY A 22 0.26 -5.33 -9.70
C GLY A 22 -0.76 -5.23 -8.57
N TYR A 23 -0.79 -4.11 -7.84
CA TYR A 23 -1.82 -3.88 -6.82
C TYR A 23 -3.23 -3.84 -7.41
N SER A 24 -3.41 -3.22 -8.56
CA SER A 24 -4.71 -3.17 -9.24
C SER A 24 -5.17 -4.56 -9.69
N TYR A 25 -4.28 -5.35 -10.25
CA TYR A 25 -4.56 -6.74 -10.63
C TYR A 25 -4.95 -7.61 -9.43
N LEU A 26 -4.13 -7.57 -8.36
CA LEU A 26 -4.40 -8.30 -7.12
C LEU A 26 -5.75 -7.92 -6.52
N THR A 27 -6.04 -6.63 -6.45
CA THR A 27 -7.28 -6.11 -5.87
C THR A 27 -8.49 -6.52 -6.68
N GLN A 28 -8.42 -6.46 -8.01
CA GLN A 28 -9.50 -6.92 -8.87
C GLN A 28 -9.86 -8.38 -8.58
N GLY A 29 -8.86 -9.25 -8.45
CA GLY A 29 -9.08 -10.66 -8.14
C GLY A 29 -9.63 -10.88 -6.72
N LEU A 30 -9.12 -10.16 -5.72
CA LEU A 30 -9.58 -10.28 -4.33
C LEU A 30 -11.00 -9.71 -4.12
N MET A 31 -11.38 -8.68 -4.87
CA MET A 31 -12.73 -8.10 -4.78
C MET A 31 -13.83 -9.07 -5.19
N GLU A 32 -13.55 -10.04 -6.03
CA GLU A 32 -14.51 -11.11 -6.37
C GLU A 32 -14.87 -11.98 -5.16
N HIS A 33 -14.03 -11.98 -4.12
CA HIS A 33 -14.18 -12.77 -2.90
C HIS A 33 -14.28 -11.92 -1.64
N ILE A 34 -14.51 -10.62 -1.78
CA ILE A 34 -14.37 -9.65 -0.68
C ILE A 34 -15.20 -9.99 0.55
N ASP A 35 -16.43 -10.41 0.40
CA ASP A 35 -17.31 -10.72 1.52
C ASP A 35 -16.81 -11.90 2.36
N LYS A 36 -16.23 -12.90 1.71
CA LYS A 36 -15.60 -14.04 2.40
C LYS A 36 -14.29 -13.64 3.06
N LEU A 37 -13.46 -12.87 2.35
CA LEU A 37 -12.14 -12.49 2.84
C LEU A 37 -12.23 -11.57 4.05
N ARG A 38 -13.17 -10.65 4.08
CA ARG A 38 -13.42 -9.77 5.23
C ARG A 38 -13.77 -10.55 6.49
N THR A 39 -14.60 -11.57 6.35
CA THR A 39 -15.15 -12.33 7.48
C THR A 39 -14.21 -13.39 8.05
N LEU A 40 -13.05 -13.62 7.47
CA LEU A 40 -12.05 -14.56 7.99
C LEU A 40 -11.51 -14.14 9.36
N GLN A 41 -11.49 -12.84 9.66
CA GLN A 41 -11.16 -12.32 10.99
C GLN A 41 -12.14 -11.19 11.37
N PRO A 42 -13.32 -11.56 11.88
CA PRO A 42 -14.36 -10.60 12.20
C PRO A 42 -14.16 -9.90 13.55
N ASN A 43 -13.32 -10.44 14.44
CA ASN A 43 -13.13 -9.92 15.78
C ASN A 43 -12.42 -8.57 15.75
N ASN A 44 -12.90 -7.63 16.54
CA ASN A 44 -12.32 -6.29 16.65
C ASN A 44 -11.23 -6.24 17.74
N ASP A 45 -10.31 -7.20 17.73
CA ASP A 45 -9.21 -7.35 18.68
C ASP A 45 -7.81 -7.12 18.08
N GLY A 46 -7.77 -6.76 16.80
CA GLY A 46 -6.52 -6.53 16.08
C GLY A 46 -5.82 -7.79 15.56
N THR A 47 -6.36 -8.97 15.81
CA THR A 47 -5.83 -10.23 15.28
C THR A 47 -5.88 -10.24 13.76
N LYS A 48 -4.84 -10.78 13.11
CA LYS A 48 -4.70 -10.85 11.66
C LYS A 48 -4.84 -12.27 11.15
N TYR A 49 -5.59 -12.45 10.07
CA TYR A 49 -5.61 -13.67 9.28
C TYR A 49 -4.87 -13.40 7.96
N TYR A 50 -3.66 -13.95 7.82
CA TYR A 50 -2.80 -13.70 6.66
C TYR A 50 -3.29 -14.42 5.41
N LEU A 51 -3.28 -13.73 4.27
CA LEU A 51 -3.85 -14.17 3.00
C LEU A 51 -2.82 -14.52 1.92
N GLY A 52 -1.52 -14.55 2.27
CA GLY A 52 -0.47 -14.85 1.30
C GLY A 52 -0.69 -16.17 0.56
N ASP A 53 -0.96 -17.25 1.29
CA ASP A 53 -1.21 -18.57 0.70
C ASP A 53 -2.50 -18.58 -0.13
N THR A 54 -3.56 -17.93 0.35
CA THR A 54 -4.82 -17.78 -0.40
C THR A 54 -4.61 -17.07 -1.73
N ILE A 55 -3.81 -16.00 -1.75
CA ILE A 55 -3.46 -15.27 -2.97
C ILE A 55 -2.74 -16.17 -3.97
N LYS A 56 -1.82 -17.00 -3.48
CA LYS A 56 -1.09 -17.97 -4.29
C LYS A 56 -2.04 -19.03 -4.87
N GLU A 57 -2.90 -19.61 -4.02
CA GLU A 57 -3.86 -20.64 -4.43
C GLU A 57 -4.88 -20.13 -5.46
N LEU A 58 -5.30 -18.88 -5.35
CA LEU A 58 -6.16 -18.20 -6.31
C LEU A 58 -5.43 -17.75 -7.58
N ASN A 59 -4.13 -17.98 -7.68
CA ASN A 59 -3.28 -17.54 -8.79
C ASN A 59 -3.32 -16.02 -9.02
N LEU A 60 -3.34 -15.27 -7.94
CA LEU A 60 -3.44 -13.79 -7.94
C LEU A 60 -2.13 -13.07 -7.64
N VAL A 61 -1.01 -13.80 -7.52
CA VAL A 61 0.31 -13.16 -7.39
C VAL A 61 0.60 -12.41 -8.69
N PRO A 62 0.77 -11.08 -8.65
CA PRO A 62 1.01 -10.31 -9.87
C PRO A 62 2.29 -10.72 -10.59
N GLU A 63 2.33 -10.52 -11.89
CA GLU A 63 3.53 -10.75 -12.69
C GLU A 63 4.70 -9.91 -12.17
N GLY A 64 5.86 -10.53 -12.06
CA GLY A 64 7.07 -9.88 -11.53
C GLY A 64 7.12 -9.76 -10.00
N TRP A 65 6.07 -10.21 -9.30
CA TRP A 65 6.08 -10.31 -7.84
C TRP A 65 6.44 -11.72 -7.38
N SER A 66 6.90 -11.85 -6.15
CA SER A 66 7.13 -13.15 -5.51
C SER A 66 6.49 -13.21 -4.13
N LEU A 67 6.03 -14.39 -3.75
CA LEU A 67 5.56 -14.67 -2.40
C LEU A 67 6.63 -15.40 -1.61
N GLN A 68 7.07 -14.83 -0.49
CA GLN A 68 8.08 -15.40 0.40
C GLN A 68 7.61 -15.23 1.84
N SER A 69 7.51 -16.33 2.57
CA SER A 69 7.09 -16.33 3.99
C SER A 69 5.77 -15.57 4.24
N GLY A 70 4.80 -15.71 3.34
CA GLY A 70 3.49 -15.06 3.42
C GLY A 70 3.47 -13.59 3.03
N ARG A 71 4.60 -13.02 2.61
CA ARG A 71 4.75 -11.62 2.19
C ARG A 71 4.98 -11.51 0.69
N LEU A 72 4.41 -10.48 0.08
CA LEU A 72 4.55 -10.21 -1.34
C LEU A 72 5.67 -9.20 -1.58
N PHE A 73 6.65 -9.61 -2.39
CA PHE A 73 7.75 -8.75 -2.85
C PHE A 73 7.40 -8.24 -4.24
N THR A 74 7.29 -6.93 -4.37
CA THR A 74 6.82 -6.27 -5.58
C THR A 74 7.95 -6.03 -6.59
N THR A 75 7.60 -5.62 -7.80
CA THR A 75 8.58 -5.26 -8.85
C THR A 75 9.52 -4.13 -8.43
N SER A 76 9.06 -3.21 -7.59
CA SER A 76 9.89 -2.12 -7.06
C SER A 76 10.80 -2.53 -5.90
N GLY A 77 10.66 -3.77 -5.40
CA GLY A 77 11.38 -4.25 -4.22
C GLY A 77 10.67 -3.90 -2.89
N SER A 78 9.56 -3.18 -2.93
CA SER A 78 8.73 -2.95 -1.75
C SER A 78 8.01 -4.23 -1.33
N VAL A 79 7.58 -4.30 -0.09
CA VAL A 79 6.94 -5.47 0.49
C VAL A 79 5.50 -5.15 0.85
N ALA A 80 4.60 -6.06 0.51
CA ALA A 80 3.20 -5.98 0.88
C ALA A 80 2.79 -7.19 1.71
N THR A 81 2.01 -6.96 2.75
CA THR A 81 1.34 -8.00 3.52
C THR A 81 -0.16 -7.81 3.39
N VAL A 82 -0.86 -8.86 2.98
CA VAL A 82 -2.31 -8.84 2.80
C VAL A 82 -2.94 -9.76 3.85
N PHE A 83 -3.93 -9.25 4.56
CA PHE A 83 -4.59 -9.99 5.64
C PHE A 83 -6.01 -9.50 5.86
N SER A 84 -6.81 -10.31 6.57
CA SER A 84 -8.10 -9.91 7.14
C SER A 84 -7.90 -9.47 8.59
N ARG A 85 -8.50 -8.37 8.99
CA ARG A 85 -8.50 -7.84 10.35
C ARG A 85 -9.73 -6.96 10.58
N ASN A 86 -10.38 -7.14 11.73
CA ASN A 86 -11.55 -6.32 12.10
C ASN A 86 -12.62 -6.27 11.02
N ASN A 87 -12.90 -7.41 10.41
CA ASN A 87 -13.88 -7.55 9.33
C ASN A 87 -13.55 -6.70 8.08
N ARG A 88 -12.27 -6.54 7.76
CA ARG A 88 -11.77 -5.81 6.59
C ARG A 88 -10.65 -6.56 5.90
N LEU A 89 -10.54 -6.35 4.60
CA LEU A 89 -9.36 -6.75 3.82
C LEU A 89 -8.34 -5.62 3.91
N VAL A 90 -7.13 -5.93 4.37
CA VAL A 90 -6.09 -4.95 4.66
C VAL A 90 -4.83 -5.24 3.86
N TYR A 91 -4.25 -4.19 3.27
CA TYR A 91 -2.93 -4.20 2.67
C TYR A 91 -2.01 -3.33 3.52
N ASP A 92 -0.95 -3.92 4.06
CA ASP A 92 0.19 -3.19 4.62
C ASP A 92 1.27 -3.09 3.54
N VAL A 93 1.58 -1.89 3.09
CA VAL A 93 2.65 -1.62 2.13
C VAL A 93 3.82 -0.99 2.88
N GLU A 94 4.92 -1.72 2.98
CA GLU A 94 6.14 -1.20 3.57
C GLU A 94 6.80 -0.21 2.61
N LEU A 95 6.86 1.04 3.04
CA LEU A 95 7.51 2.12 2.30
C LEU A 95 8.95 2.24 2.78
N GLY A 96 9.87 1.79 1.95
CA GLY A 96 11.30 1.84 2.25
C GLY A 96 12.00 0.57 1.81
N ASN A 97 13.33 0.64 1.84
CA ASN A 97 14.17 -0.52 1.64
C ASN A 97 14.32 -1.29 2.94
N TYR A 98 13.96 -2.55 2.93
CA TYR A 98 14.18 -3.44 4.04
C TYR A 98 15.65 -3.89 4.05
N HIS A 99 16.41 -3.43 5.04
CA HIS A 99 17.74 -3.95 5.31
C HIS A 99 17.62 -5.15 6.25
N TYR A 100 17.85 -6.32 5.71
CA TYR A 100 17.69 -7.60 6.42
C TYR A 100 18.59 -7.71 7.67
N ASP A 101 19.77 -7.09 7.64
CA ASP A 101 20.77 -7.23 8.70
C ASP A 101 20.48 -6.40 9.96
N ASP A 102 19.71 -5.31 9.84
CA ASP A 102 19.47 -4.39 10.95
C ASP A 102 17.99 -4.25 11.34
N ASN A 103 17.07 -4.94 10.67
CA ASN A 103 15.63 -4.74 10.80
C ASN A 103 15.17 -3.27 10.62
N ILE A 104 15.95 -2.47 9.91
CA ILE A 104 15.69 -1.06 9.69
C ILE A 104 15.09 -0.87 8.30
N ILE A 105 13.91 -0.27 8.25
CA ILE A 105 13.30 0.18 7.00
C ILE A 105 13.60 1.66 6.85
N ILE A 106 14.36 2.00 5.82
CA ILE A 106 14.71 3.38 5.52
C ILE A 106 13.85 3.85 4.35
N SER A 107 13.01 4.84 4.60
CA SER A 107 12.28 5.52 3.55
C SER A 107 13.20 6.51 2.82
N ASP A 108 13.18 6.43 1.50
CA ASP A 108 13.96 7.29 0.60
C ASP A 108 13.04 8.03 -0.38
N SER A 109 13.62 8.77 -1.32
CA SER A 109 12.86 9.49 -2.34
C SER A 109 12.06 8.56 -3.26
N PHE A 110 12.53 7.34 -3.48
CA PHE A 110 11.82 6.32 -4.24
C PHE A 110 10.56 5.87 -3.50
N SER A 111 10.67 5.61 -2.21
CA SER A 111 9.53 5.22 -1.36
C SER A 111 8.45 6.31 -1.31
N THR A 112 8.86 7.58 -1.25
CA THR A 112 7.94 8.71 -1.33
C THR A 112 7.19 8.74 -2.65
N LYS A 113 7.87 8.49 -3.75
CA LYS A 113 7.27 8.49 -5.08
C LYS A 113 6.33 7.30 -5.27
N LEU A 114 6.70 6.12 -4.77
CA LEU A 114 5.82 4.95 -4.74
C LEU A 114 4.55 5.25 -3.93
N CYS A 115 4.68 5.86 -2.76
CA CYS A 115 3.55 6.30 -1.94
C CYS A 115 2.61 7.23 -2.71
N GLN A 116 3.17 8.27 -3.36
CA GLN A 116 2.39 9.23 -4.15
C GLN A 116 1.65 8.56 -5.31
N GLU A 117 2.30 7.68 -6.04
CA GLU A 117 1.70 6.97 -7.17
C GLU A 117 0.62 5.99 -6.71
N LEU A 118 0.81 5.28 -5.60
CA LEU A 118 -0.21 4.42 -5.00
C LEU A 118 -1.42 5.21 -4.54
N MET A 119 -1.23 6.34 -3.88
CA MET A 119 -2.35 7.19 -3.46
C MET A 119 -3.11 7.76 -4.66
N ASN A 120 -2.40 8.24 -5.67
CA ASN A 120 -3.00 8.90 -6.82
C ASN A 120 -3.62 7.91 -7.83
N LYS A 121 -2.94 6.79 -8.12
CA LYS A 121 -3.35 5.87 -9.20
C LYS A 121 -4.01 4.59 -8.72
N PHE A 122 -3.93 4.28 -7.43
CA PHE A 122 -4.56 3.11 -6.84
C PHE A 122 -5.68 3.50 -5.86
N ALA A 123 -5.38 4.28 -4.82
CA ALA A 123 -6.38 4.63 -3.81
C ALA A 123 -7.48 5.55 -4.34
N LYS A 124 -7.14 6.62 -5.06
CA LYS A 124 -8.15 7.55 -5.60
C LYS A 124 -9.12 6.87 -6.56
N PRO A 125 -8.70 6.08 -7.56
CA PRO A 125 -9.63 5.34 -8.41
C PRO A 125 -10.53 4.35 -7.66
N LEU A 126 -10.07 3.84 -6.51
CA LEU A 126 -10.81 2.88 -5.68
C LEU A 126 -11.52 3.53 -4.48
N HIS A 127 -11.73 4.84 -4.50
CA HIS A 127 -12.33 5.58 -3.39
C HIS A 127 -13.70 5.04 -2.94
N SER A 128 -14.46 4.46 -3.85
CA SER A 128 -15.77 3.86 -3.55
C SER A 128 -15.67 2.46 -2.93
N SER A 129 -14.58 1.75 -3.15
CA SER A 129 -14.34 0.40 -2.61
C SER A 129 -13.54 0.42 -1.32
N LEU A 130 -12.68 1.41 -1.14
CA LEU A 130 -11.91 1.62 0.08
C LEU A 130 -12.79 2.14 1.21
N GLN A 131 -12.54 1.65 2.42
CA GLN A 131 -13.05 2.29 3.65
C GLN A 131 -12.12 3.41 4.05
N TYR A 132 -10.81 3.15 4.12
CA TYR A 132 -9.80 4.19 4.30
C TYR A 132 -8.42 3.77 3.80
N ALA A 133 -7.58 4.79 3.58
CA ALA A 133 -6.15 4.69 3.47
C ALA A 133 -5.52 5.50 4.60
N TRP A 134 -4.39 5.05 5.13
CA TRP A 134 -3.66 5.77 6.16
C TRP A 134 -2.19 5.41 6.16
N ILE A 135 -1.37 6.29 6.73
CA ILE A 135 0.07 6.08 6.85
C ILE A 135 0.40 5.90 8.32
N PHE A 136 0.87 4.71 8.65
CA PHE A 136 1.39 4.39 9.98
C PHE A 136 2.85 4.84 10.08
N LYS A 137 3.17 5.47 11.22
CA LYS A 137 4.53 5.83 11.61
C LYS A 137 4.73 5.48 13.07
N THR A 138 5.96 5.15 13.42
CA THR A 138 6.28 4.68 14.78
C THR A 138 6.14 5.74 15.87
N GLN A 139 6.22 7.02 15.53
CA GLN A 139 6.26 8.11 16.50
C GLN A 139 5.29 9.27 16.26
N SER A 140 4.34 9.10 15.33
CA SER A 140 3.47 10.19 14.91
C SER A 140 1.99 9.84 14.98
N THR A 141 1.15 10.88 15.08
CA THR A 141 -0.30 10.72 14.98
C THR A 141 -0.69 10.24 13.58
N VAL A 142 -1.46 9.17 13.53
CA VAL A 142 -1.97 8.60 12.28
C VAL A 142 -3.03 9.53 11.68
N LYS A 143 -2.92 9.80 10.38
CA LYS A 143 -3.93 10.53 9.63
C LYS A 143 -4.66 9.58 8.69
N TYR A 144 -5.97 9.52 8.82
CA TYR A 144 -6.85 8.69 8.00
C TYR A 144 -7.41 9.50 6.83
N TYR A 145 -7.53 8.84 5.68
CA TYR A 145 -8.22 9.33 4.48
C TYR A 145 -9.35 8.35 4.17
N TYR A 146 -10.56 8.86 4.06
CA TYR A 146 -11.77 8.06 4.05
C TYR A 146 -12.29 7.82 2.64
N GLY A 147 -12.70 6.58 2.37
CA GLY A 147 -13.47 6.22 1.19
C GLY A 147 -14.91 6.71 1.29
N ASP A 148 -15.68 6.57 0.21
CA ASP A 148 -17.00 7.18 0.08
C ASP A 148 -17.98 6.77 1.19
N SER A 149 -17.94 5.52 1.64
CA SER A 149 -18.85 5.02 2.67
C SER A 149 -18.67 5.69 4.04
N LEU A 150 -17.46 6.18 4.33
CA LEU A 150 -17.09 6.81 5.60
C LEU A 150 -16.78 8.30 5.45
N CYS A 151 -16.78 8.79 4.21
CA CYS A 151 -16.50 10.18 3.90
C CYS A 151 -17.64 11.08 4.38
N SER A 152 -17.30 12.16 5.05
CA SER A 152 -18.23 13.20 5.50
C SER A 152 -17.56 14.56 5.38
N ASN A 153 -18.34 15.64 5.52
CA ASN A 153 -17.80 17.02 5.50
C ASN A 153 -16.74 17.31 6.59
N ARG A 154 -16.57 16.39 7.54
CA ARG A 154 -15.62 16.52 8.65
C ARG A 154 -14.36 15.68 8.47
N ASN A 155 -14.31 14.84 7.43
CA ASN A 155 -13.25 13.88 7.23
C ASN A 155 -12.41 14.21 5.98
N ASN A 156 -11.18 13.75 5.97
CA ASN A 156 -10.35 13.81 4.77
C ASN A 156 -10.82 12.73 3.78
N CYS A 157 -11.53 13.11 2.74
CA CYS A 157 -12.03 12.18 1.74
C CYS A 157 -10.97 11.86 0.69
N ILE A 158 -10.78 10.58 0.38
CA ILE A 158 -9.81 10.12 -0.64
C ILE A 158 -10.09 10.80 -1.99
N ILE A 159 -11.34 10.86 -2.39
CA ILE A 159 -11.74 11.45 -3.69
C ILE A 159 -11.33 12.92 -3.81
N ASN A 160 -11.29 13.65 -2.71
CA ASN A 160 -11.01 15.09 -2.68
C ASN A 160 -9.52 15.41 -2.48
N MET A 161 -8.65 14.41 -2.28
CA MET A 161 -7.23 14.66 -2.10
C MET A 161 -6.62 15.30 -3.35
N THR A 162 -5.97 16.43 -3.16
CA THR A 162 -5.17 17.07 -4.20
C THR A 162 -3.77 16.41 -4.29
N LEU A 163 -3.04 16.70 -5.36
CA LEU A 163 -1.64 16.26 -5.48
C LEU A 163 -0.79 16.80 -4.33
N SER A 164 -1.07 18.02 -3.87
CA SER A 164 -0.39 18.60 -2.71
C SER A 164 -0.70 17.84 -1.42
N ASP A 165 -1.94 17.43 -1.21
CA ASP A 165 -2.32 16.62 -0.05
C ASP A 165 -1.58 15.28 -0.05
N ILE A 166 -1.51 14.63 -1.21
CA ILE A 166 -0.80 13.37 -1.40
C ILE A 166 0.70 13.54 -1.14
N GLN A 167 1.32 14.58 -1.70
CA GLN A 167 2.73 14.90 -1.48
C GLN A 167 3.02 15.10 0.01
N ASN A 168 2.20 15.90 0.69
CA ASN A 168 2.38 16.17 2.12
C ASN A 168 2.23 14.90 2.96
N ALA A 169 1.25 14.05 2.64
CA ALA A 169 1.05 12.78 3.32
C ALA A 169 2.26 11.86 3.16
N CYS A 170 2.76 11.70 1.94
CA CYS A 170 3.88 10.81 1.62
C CYS A 170 5.24 11.35 2.06
N ASN A 171 5.48 12.67 1.98
CA ASN A 171 6.73 13.29 2.45
C ASN A 171 6.94 13.10 3.96
N SER A 172 5.87 12.91 4.69
CA SER A 172 5.95 12.68 6.13
C SER A 172 6.70 11.39 6.50
N CYS A 173 6.93 10.48 5.54
CA CYS A 173 7.71 9.26 5.74
C CYS A 173 9.24 9.46 5.67
N ILE A 174 9.73 10.57 5.14
CA ILE A 174 11.17 10.83 4.96
C ILE A 174 11.81 11.41 6.22
N THR A 175 11.04 12.13 7.02
CA THR A 175 11.54 12.80 8.21
C THR A 175 11.81 11.80 9.32
N ASN A 176 13.08 11.72 9.78
CA ASN A 176 13.53 11.02 10.98
C ASN A 176 13.85 9.53 10.89
N ASN A 177 14.10 8.94 9.72
CA ASN A 177 14.39 7.49 9.58
C ASN A 177 13.31 6.60 10.24
N GLU A 178 12.06 7.01 10.15
CA GLU A 178 10.96 6.26 10.72
C GLU A 178 10.47 5.15 9.79
N PHE A 179 10.02 4.07 10.38
CA PHE A 179 9.25 3.05 9.70
C PHE A 179 7.91 3.64 9.23
N CYS A 180 7.61 3.47 7.95
CA CYS A 180 6.36 3.92 7.35
C CYS A 180 5.63 2.74 6.70
N LEU A 181 4.35 2.58 7.03
CA LEU A 181 3.44 1.69 6.32
C LEU A 181 2.36 2.53 5.64
N LEU A 182 2.13 2.30 4.36
CA LEU A 182 0.92 2.76 3.70
C LEU A 182 -0.11 1.63 3.79
N VAL A 183 -1.23 1.90 4.44
CA VAL A 183 -2.26 0.91 4.74
C VAL A 183 -3.52 1.22 3.94
N PHE A 184 -4.05 0.20 3.25
CA PHE A 184 -5.33 0.27 2.56
C PHE A 184 -6.29 -0.73 3.20
N GLU A 185 -7.50 -0.28 3.54
CA GLU A 185 -8.53 -1.13 4.14
C GLU A 185 -9.82 -1.07 3.33
N PHE A 186 -10.26 -2.27 2.91
CA PHE A 186 -11.47 -2.46 2.11
C PHE A 186 -12.63 -3.04 2.91
#